data_46a93f0be7cd270fb8ba0a97f318768b
#
_entry.id   46a93f0be7cd270fb8ba0a97f318768b
#
_cell.length_a   1.000
_cell.length_b   1.000
_cell.length_c   1.000
_cell.angle_alpha   90.00
_cell.angle_beta   90.00
_cell.angle_gamma   90.00
#
_symmetry.space_group_name_H-M   'P 1'
#
loop_
_entity.id
_entity.type
_entity.pdbx_description
1 polymer ?
#
loop_
_entity_poly.entity_id
_entity_poly.type
_entity_poly.pdbx_seq_one_letter_code
_entity_poly.pdbx_strand_id
1 'polypeptide(L)'
;MNNKIFPKAKHLMSNTRLCKIYYGIRKRCLNPKSSVYKYYGGKGVKICNEWLDTENGSIRFIDWAKHNGYNDKLTIDRIDPNGNYCPENCRWITPKAQNNNRSNNILYSYNGETHNINEWCEILKLNYSTVYTRLFREKLPFEEAIKKEKHDKNRKKLLCVELNKTFPSIKNAAQSIGTSSSNLIINIKNGWKCGGYHWEYIK
;
A
#
# COMPACT_ATOMS: atom_id res chain seq x y z
N MET A 1 -52.91 -7.49 6.13
CA MET A 1 -52.91 -7.79 7.58
C MET A 1 -51.45 -7.93 8.05
N ASN A 2 -51.15 -7.39 9.20
CA ASN A 2 -49.86 -7.29 9.90
C ASN A 2 -48.84 -6.31 9.35
N ASN A 3 -49.16 -5.02 9.59
CA ASN A 3 -48.15 -3.97 9.77
C ASN A 3 -47.23 -4.33 10.96
N LYS A 4 -46.08 -4.92 10.72
CA LYS A 4 -45.01 -4.89 11.69
C LYS A 4 -44.27 -3.56 11.58
N ILE A 5 -44.71 -2.63 12.37
CA ILE A 5 -44.06 -1.37 12.70
C ILE A 5 -42.68 -1.72 13.28
N PHE A 6 -41.61 -1.24 12.63
CA PHE A 6 -40.23 -1.36 13.11
C PHE A 6 -39.64 -0.02 13.65
N PRO A 7 -40.31 0.66 14.65
CA PRO A 7 -39.75 1.91 15.19
C PRO A 7 -38.52 1.69 16.08
N LYS A 8 -38.41 0.51 16.73
CA LYS A 8 -37.31 0.21 17.68
C LYS A 8 -36.00 -0.22 17.03
N ALA A 9 -36.03 -0.77 15.81
CA ALA A 9 -34.82 -1.22 15.12
C ALA A 9 -33.90 -0.07 14.70
N LYS A 10 -34.44 1.10 14.39
CA LYS A 10 -33.69 2.27 13.95
C LYS A 10 -32.77 2.84 15.05
N HIS A 11 -33.22 2.83 16.29
CA HIS A 11 -32.43 3.31 17.44
C HIS A 11 -31.36 2.31 17.92
N LEU A 12 -31.66 1.02 17.90
CA LEU A 12 -30.72 -0.03 18.32
C LEU A 12 -29.50 -0.21 17.41
N MET A 13 -29.62 0.21 16.13
CA MET A 13 -28.56 0.07 15.13
C MET A 13 -27.77 1.36 14.89
N SER A 14 -28.15 2.49 15.49
CA SER A 14 -27.59 3.82 15.19
C SER A 14 -26.07 3.94 15.43
N ASN A 15 -25.52 3.17 16.37
CA ASN A 15 -24.09 3.19 16.69
C ASN A 15 -23.26 2.09 16.02
N THR A 16 -23.88 1.27 15.17
CA THR A 16 -23.15 0.20 14.50
C THR A 16 -22.24 0.73 13.41
N ARG A 17 -21.17 -0.02 13.11
CA ARG A 17 -20.27 0.31 12.00
C ARG A 17 -21.00 0.38 10.66
N LEU A 18 -21.96 -0.52 10.41
CA LEU A 18 -22.78 -0.51 9.19
C LEU A 18 -23.58 0.78 9.04
N CYS A 19 -24.21 1.27 10.13
CA CYS A 19 -24.88 2.56 10.12
C CYS A 19 -23.92 3.72 9.78
N LYS A 20 -22.74 3.73 10.37
CA LYS A 20 -21.72 4.73 10.07
C LYS A 20 -21.31 4.70 8.59
N ILE A 21 -21.17 3.52 8.00
CA ILE A 21 -20.89 3.34 6.58
C ILE A 21 -22.03 3.88 5.74
N TYR A 22 -23.27 3.51 6.03
CA TYR A 22 -24.47 3.99 5.33
C TYR A 22 -24.59 5.51 5.34
N TYR A 23 -24.48 6.15 6.49
CA TYR A 23 -24.51 7.61 6.58
C TYR A 23 -23.29 8.26 5.92
N GLY A 24 -22.16 7.59 5.93
CA GLY A 24 -20.97 8.01 5.18
C GLY A 24 -21.23 8.04 3.68
N ILE A 25 -21.94 7.04 3.11
CA ILE A 25 -22.35 7.02 1.70
C ILE A 25 -23.29 8.18 1.41
N ARG A 26 -24.33 8.38 2.24
CA ARG A 26 -25.26 9.50 2.09
C ARG A 26 -24.57 10.86 2.14
N LYS A 27 -23.66 11.04 3.09
CA LYS A 27 -22.86 12.27 3.22
C LYS A 27 -22.06 12.57 1.97
N ARG A 28 -21.42 11.56 1.37
CA ARG A 28 -20.62 11.71 0.13
C ARG A 28 -21.46 12.06 -1.08
N CYS A 29 -22.63 11.46 -1.20
CA CYS A 29 -23.48 11.62 -2.40
C CYS A 29 -24.47 12.77 -2.31
N LEU A 30 -24.91 13.16 -1.11
CA LEU A 30 -26.06 14.07 -0.95
C LEU A 30 -25.70 15.39 -0.25
N ASN A 31 -24.53 15.52 0.41
CA ASN A 31 -24.22 16.74 1.15
C ASN A 31 -23.17 17.59 0.42
N PRO A 32 -23.58 18.68 -0.28
CA PRO A 32 -22.65 19.57 -0.97
C PRO A 32 -21.59 20.23 -0.07
N LYS A 33 -21.87 20.35 1.23
CA LYS A 33 -20.93 20.91 2.22
C LYS A 33 -19.83 19.92 2.63
N SER A 34 -19.92 18.66 2.22
CA SER A 34 -18.89 17.66 2.51
C SER A 34 -17.68 17.87 1.60
N SER A 35 -16.48 17.91 2.18
CA SER A 35 -15.21 18.07 1.44
C SER A 35 -15.00 17.01 0.35
N VAL A 36 -15.61 15.83 0.51
CA VAL A 36 -15.51 14.72 -0.44
C VAL A 36 -16.66 14.69 -1.46
N TYR A 37 -17.70 15.53 -1.31
CA TYR A 37 -18.85 15.58 -2.22
C TYR A 37 -18.44 15.74 -3.70
N LYS A 38 -17.47 16.60 -3.97
CA LYS A 38 -16.95 16.85 -5.32
C LYS A 38 -16.45 15.60 -6.05
N TYR A 39 -16.10 14.54 -5.32
CA TYR A 39 -15.63 13.28 -5.90
C TYR A 39 -16.72 12.23 -6.05
N TYR A 40 -17.93 12.47 -5.53
CA TYR A 40 -19.08 11.55 -5.55
C TYR A 40 -20.34 12.23 -6.08
N GLY A 41 -21.17 12.81 -5.23
CA GLY A 41 -22.40 13.48 -5.66
C GLY A 41 -22.15 14.60 -6.66
N GLY A 42 -21.08 15.36 -6.51
CA GLY A 42 -20.64 16.41 -7.44
C GLY A 42 -20.20 15.87 -8.81
N LYS A 43 -19.87 14.59 -8.93
CA LYS A 43 -19.63 13.87 -10.19
C LYS A 43 -20.84 13.09 -10.70
N GLY A 44 -22.01 13.24 -10.07
CA GLY A 44 -23.23 12.57 -10.48
C GLY A 44 -23.44 11.17 -9.88
N VAL A 45 -22.56 10.71 -8.97
CA VAL A 45 -22.76 9.44 -8.27
C VAL A 45 -23.97 9.53 -7.35
N LYS A 46 -24.92 8.64 -7.55
CA LYS A 46 -26.20 8.55 -6.81
C LYS A 46 -26.21 7.33 -5.89
N ILE A 47 -27.27 7.25 -5.11
CA ILE A 47 -27.63 6.09 -4.28
C ILE A 47 -28.92 5.53 -4.85
N CYS A 48 -29.08 4.20 -4.93
CA CYS A 48 -30.31 3.59 -5.41
C CYS A 48 -31.51 3.95 -4.50
N ASN A 49 -32.69 3.92 -5.08
CA ASN A 49 -33.93 4.31 -4.39
C ASN A 49 -34.18 3.48 -3.12
N GLU A 50 -33.83 2.20 -3.15
CA GLU A 50 -34.00 1.32 -2.01
C GLU A 50 -33.20 1.76 -0.78
N TRP A 51 -31.98 2.26 -0.99
CA TRP A 51 -31.11 2.74 0.09
C TRP A 51 -31.33 4.24 0.38
N LEU A 52 -32.00 4.97 -0.52
CA LEU A 52 -32.40 6.36 -0.29
C LEU A 52 -33.64 6.51 0.57
N ASP A 53 -34.47 5.48 0.64
CA ASP A 53 -35.71 5.48 1.44
C ASP A 53 -35.45 6.03 2.83
N THR A 54 -36.24 7.03 3.23
CA THR A 54 -36.08 7.74 4.49
C THR A 54 -36.45 6.89 5.71
N GLU A 55 -37.35 5.95 5.54
CA GLU A 55 -37.83 5.08 6.62
C GLU A 55 -37.00 3.80 6.75
N ASN A 56 -36.78 3.11 5.66
CA ASN A 56 -36.22 1.76 5.66
C ASN A 56 -34.86 1.64 4.95
N GLY A 57 -34.34 2.71 4.33
CA GLY A 57 -33.10 2.64 3.52
C GLY A 57 -31.90 2.14 4.29
N SER A 58 -31.76 2.54 5.55
CA SER A 58 -30.67 2.03 6.42
C SER A 58 -30.83 0.55 6.75
N ILE A 59 -32.09 0.08 6.94
CA ILE A 59 -32.38 -1.31 7.25
C ILE A 59 -32.07 -2.18 6.04
N ARG A 60 -32.52 -1.77 4.84
CA ARG A 60 -32.28 -2.48 3.58
C ARG A 60 -30.78 -2.56 3.25
N PHE A 61 -30.04 -1.46 3.46
CA PHE A 61 -28.60 -1.47 3.31
C PHE A 61 -27.91 -2.45 4.26
N ILE A 62 -28.29 -2.45 5.54
CA ILE A 62 -27.69 -3.33 6.54
C ILE A 62 -28.03 -4.79 6.26
N ASP A 63 -29.26 -5.06 5.84
CA ASP A 63 -29.70 -6.40 5.47
C ASP A 63 -28.92 -6.92 4.26
N TRP A 64 -28.85 -6.11 3.19
CA TRP A 64 -27.99 -6.40 2.05
C TRP A 64 -26.53 -6.69 2.48
N ALA A 65 -25.95 -5.84 3.32
CA ALA A 65 -24.58 -5.98 3.75
C ALA A 65 -24.32 -7.33 4.42
N LYS A 66 -25.21 -7.74 5.33
CA LYS A 66 -25.11 -9.02 6.06
C LYS A 66 -25.21 -10.23 5.14
N HIS A 67 -26.06 -10.16 4.10
CA HIS A 67 -26.24 -11.26 3.14
C HIS A 67 -25.16 -11.29 2.04
N ASN A 68 -24.41 -10.18 1.88
CA ASN A 68 -23.37 -10.07 0.84
C ASN A 68 -21.94 -10.04 1.39
N GLY A 69 -21.67 -10.73 2.49
CA GLY A 69 -20.32 -10.99 2.98
C GLY A 69 -19.69 -9.87 3.81
N TYR A 70 -20.51 -9.01 4.43
CA TYR A 70 -20.01 -8.01 5.37
C TYR A 70 -19.20 -8.65 6.50
N ASN A 71 -18.07 -8.03 6.79
CA ASN A 71 -17.24 -8.31 7.95
C ASN A 71 -16.67 -6.99 8.47
N ASP A 72 -16.43 -6.86 9.77
CA ASP A 72 -15.89 -5.63 10.37
C ASP A 72 -14.50 -5.24 9.89
N LYS A 73 -13.75 -6.17 9.29
CA LYS A 73 -12.42 -5.92 8.69
C LYS A 73 -12.50 -5.44 7.23
N LEU A 74 -13.68 -5.48 6.61
CA LEU A 74 -13.87 -5.12 5.21
C LEU A 74 -14.37 -3.69 5.06
N THR A 75 -14.20 -3.12 3.88
CA THR A 75 -14.72 -1.82 3.49
C THR A 75 -15.63 -1.96 2.27
N ILE A 76 -16.63 -1.07 2.16
CA ILE A 76 -17.48 -1.04 0.97
C ILE A 76 -16.73 -0.40 -0.19
N ASP A 77 -16.79 -1.03 -1.34
CA ASP A 77 -16.18 -0.59 -2.59
C ASP A 77 -17.22 -0.64 -3.71
N ARG A 78 -17.12 0.25 -4.69
CA ARG A 78 -17.93 0.19 -5.91
C ARG A 78 -17.15 -0.56 -6.98
N ILE A 79 -17.78 -1.54 -7.63
CA ILE A 79 -17.18 -2.33 -8.71
C ILE A 79 -16.81 -1.41 -9.86
N ASP A 80 -17.78 -0.61 -10.34
CA ASP A 80 -17.53 0.52 -11.23
C ASP A 80 -17.43 1.82 -10.39
N PRO A 81 -16.25 2.46 -10.33
CA PRO A 81 -16.05 3.67 -9.53
C PRO A 81 -16.87 4.87 -10.04
N ASN A 82 -17.37 4.86 -11.28
CA ASN A 82 -18.24 5.88 -11.84
C ASN A 82 -19.73 5.56 -11.65
N GLY A 83 -20.06 4.32 -11.31
CA GLY A 83 -21.41 3.85 -11.06
C GLY A 83 -21.97 4.32 -9.72
N ASN A 84 -23.25 4.05 -9.52
CA ASN A 84 -24.00 4.41 -8.32
C ASN A 84 -23.72 3.45 -7.14
N TYR A 85 -24.10 3.87 -5.94
CA TYR A 85 -24.23 2.97 -4.79
C TYR A 85 -25.53 2.18 -4.87
N CYS A 86 -25.45 0.92 -5.25
CA CYS A 86 -26.55 -0.02 -5.33
C CYS A 86 -26.05 -1.44 -5.06
N PRO A 87 -26.92 -2.41 -4.74
CA PRO A 87 -26.55 -3.80 -4.48
C PRO A 87 -25.64 -4.40 -5.56
N GLU A 88 -25.93 -4.13 -6.83
CA GLU A 88 -25.25 -4.73 -8.00
C GLU A 88 -23.84 -4.14 -8.21
N ASN A 89 -23.61 -2.89 -7.76
CA ASN A 89 -22.35 -2.18 -7.96
C ASN A 89 -21.52 -2.07 -6.69
N CYS A 90 -21.95 -2.68 -5.58
CA CYS A 90 -21.22 -2.63 -4.32
C CYS A 90 -20.73 -4.01 -3.90
N ARG A 91 -19.55 -4.02 -3.29
CA ARG A 91 -18.92 -5.23 -2.74
C ARG A 91 -18.15 -4.91 -1.47
N TRP A 92 -17.83 -5.94 -0.71
CA TRP A 92 -16.98 -5.83 0.48
C TRP A 92 -15.58 -6.32 0.14
N ILE A 93 -14.58 -5.46 0.34
CA ILE A 93 -13.18 -5.78 0.07
C ILE A 93 -12.29 -5.42 1.26
N THR A 94 -11.09 -5.95 1.28
CA THR A 94 -10.11 -5.56 2.29
C THR A 94 -9.65 -4.12 2.07
N PRO A 95 -9.24 -3.38 3.12
CA PRO A 95 -8.64 -2.05 2.97
C PRO A 95 -7.43 -2.03 2.03
N LYS A 96 -6.68 -3.14 2.00
CA LYS A 96 -5.55 -3.33 1.09
C LYS A 96 -6.01 -3.34 -0.37
N ALA A 97 -7.01 -4.16 -0.70
CA ALA A 97 -7.57 -4.20 -2.06
C ALA A 97 -8.14 -2.85 -2.47
N GLN A 98 -8.83 -2.14 -1.56
CA GLN A 98 -9.35 -0.81 -1.85
C GLN A 98 -8.25 0.23 -2.09
N ASN A 99 -7.13 0.16 -1.36
CA ASN A 99 -5.98 1.04 -1.62
C ASN A 99 -5.34 0.75 -2.97
N ASN A 100 -5.31 -0.51 -3.40
CA ASN A 100 -4.79 -0.89 -4.71
C ASN A 100 -5.69 -0.44 -5.87
N ASN A 101 -7.00 -0.30 -5.64
CA ASN A 101 -7.99 0.14 -6.65
C ASN A 101 -8.09 1.68 -6.79
N ARG A 102 -7.26 2.46 -6.11
CA ARG A 102 -7.32 3.93 -6.21
C ARG A 102 -6.92 4.40 -7.60
N SER A 103 -7.71 5.31 -8.17
CA SER A 103 -7.48 5.88 -9.51
C SER A 103 -6.17 6.68 -9.67
N ASN A 104 -5.52 7.04 -8.56
CA ASN A 104 -4.23 7.74 -8.55
C ASN A 104 -3.03 6.81 -8.40
N ASN A 105 -3.22 5.49 -8.39
CA ASN A 105 -2.12 4.54 -8.40
C ASN A 105 -1.41 4.59 -9.76
N ILE A 106 -0.09 4.71 -9.72
CA ILE A 106 0.74 4.58 -10.90
C ILE A 106 0.82 3.10 -11.25
N LEU A 107 0.46 2.78 -12.49
CA LEU A 107 0.51 1.43 -13.02
C LEU A 107 1.80 1.23 -13.83
N TYR A 108 2.38 0.07 -13.71
CA TYR A 108 3.58 -0.36 -14.43
C TYR A 108 3.30 -1.63 -15.20
N SER A 109 3.65 -1.63 -16.50
CA SER A 109 3.53 -2.83 -17.35
C SER A 109 4.86 -3.57 -17.40
N TYR A 110 4.83 -4.88 -17.16
CA TYR A 110 6.01 -5.75 -17.21
C TYR A 110 5.56 -7.17 -17.57
N ASN A 111 6.27 -7.83 -18.49
CA ASN A 111 5.94 -9.19 -18.98
C ASN A 111 4.48 -9.37 -19.45
N GLY A 112 3.89 -8.35 -20.06
CA GLY A 112 2.52 -8.40 -20.58
C GLY A 112 1.42 -8.16 -19.53
N GLU A 113 1.76 -8.01 -18.26
CA GLU A 113 0.83 -7.69 -17.18
C GLU A 113 0.99 -6.24 -16.70
N THR A 114 -0.08 -5.67 -16.13
CA THR A 114 -0.10 -4.28 -15.66
C THR A 114 -0.64 -4.23 -14.23
N HIS A 115 0.20 -3.80 -13.31
CA HIS A 115 -0.11 -3.74 -11.88
C HIS A 115 0.46 -2.47 -11.23
N ASN A 116 -0.05 -2.11 -10.06
CA ASN A 116 0.58 -1.07 -9.25
C ASN A 116 1.84 -1.62 -8.52
N ILE A 117 2.62 -0.72 -7.96
CA ILE A 117 3.90 -1.08 -7.30
C ILE A 117 3.72 -2.08 -6.15
N ASN A 118 2.61 -2.01 -5.38
CA ASN A 118 2.36 -2.94 -4.27
C ASN A 118 2.12 -4.36 -4.80
N GLU A 119 1.29 -4.47 -5.83
CA GLU A 119 0.97 -5.74 -6.48
C GLU A 119 2.21 -6.36 -7.11
N TRP A 120 3.02 -5.57 -7.83
CA TRP A 120 4.30 -6.04 -8.36
C TRP A 120 5.25 -6.53 -7.28
N CYS A 121 5.34 -5.82 -6.15
CA CYS A 121 6.17 -6.26 -5.04
C CYS A 121 5.71 -7.60 -4.45
N GLU A 122 4.41 -7.87 -4.42
CA GLU A 122 3.85 -9.14 -3.97
C GLU A 122 4.11 -10.27 -4.97
N ILE A 123 3.81 -10.05 -6.25
CA ILE A 123 4.04 -11.02 -7.34
C ILE A 123 5.51 -11.43 -7.40
N LEU A 124 6.42 -10.45 -7.39
CA LEU A 124 7.85 -10.65 -7.50
C LEU A 124 8.55 -10.98 -6.18
N LYS A 125 7.83 -10.98 -5.06
CA LYS A 125 8.35 -11.18 -3.69
C LYS A 125 9.48 -10.20 -3.36
N LEU A 126 9.25 -8.91 -3.64
CA LEU A 126 10.19 -7.81 -3.41
C LEU A 126 9.77 -6.97 -2.21
N ASN A 127 10.76 -6.31 -1.59
CA ASN A 127 10.47 -5.33 -0.54
C ASN A 127 10.00 -4.01 -1.16
N TYR A 128 8.80 -3.57 -0.79
CA TYR A 128 8.18 -2.34 -1.29
C TYR A 128 9.07 -1.09 -1.10
N SER A 129 9.65 -0.92 0.10
CA SER A 129 10.48 0.25 0.40
C SER A 129 11.72 0.32 -0.50
N THR A 130 12.29 -0.84 -0.85
CA THR A 130 13.43 -0.92 -1.77
C THR A 130 13.02 -0.49 -3.18
N VAL A 131 11.93 -1.06 -3.72
CA VAL A 131 11.44 -0.73 -5.07
C VAL A 131 11.00 0.73 -5.13
N TYR A 132 10.29 1.22 -4.11
CA TYR A 132 9.89 2.62 -4.01
C TYR A 132 11.09 3.57 -4.04
N THR A 133 12.13 3.30 -3.26
CA THR A 133 13.36 4.13 -3.23
C THR A 133 14.01 4.18 -4.60
N ARG A 134 14.13 3.05 -5.28
CA ARG A 134 14.73 2.97 -6.61
C ARG A 134 13.93 3.77 -7.64
N LEU A 135 12.61 3.65 -7.65
CA LEU A 135 11.73 4.36 -8.57
C LEU A 135 11.69 5.87 -8.32
N PHE A 136 11.47 6.29 -7.07
CA PHE A 136 11.13 7.68 -6.77
C PHE A 136 12.30 8.54 -6.29
N ARG A 137 13.28 7.95 -5.62
CA ARG A 137 14.47 8.68 -5.15
C ARG A 137 15.66 8.54 -6.11
N GLU A 138 15.93 7.31 -6.57
CA GLU A 138 17.04 7.04 -7.48
C GLU A 138 16.65 7.23 -8.96
N LYS A 139 15.35 7.43 -9.25
CA LYS A 139 14.79 7.66 -10.59
C LYS A 139 15.12 6.54 -11.60
N LEU A 140 15.20 5.29 -11.12
CA LEU A 140 15.44 4.16 -12.00
C LEU A 140 14.20 3.82 -12.83
N PRO A 141 14.35 3.32 -14.06
CA PRO A 141 13.26 2.68 -14.80
C PRO A 141 12.67 1.52 -14.01
N PHE A 142 11.38 1.19 -14.25
CA PHE A 142 10.68 0.15 -13.49
C PHE A 142 11.42 -1.20 -13.56
N GLU A 143 11.86 -1.62 -14.74
CA GLU A 143 12.59 -2.87 -14.95
C GLU A 143 13.88 -2.98 -14.13
N GLU A 144 14.57 -1.86 -13.94
CA GLU A 144 15.76 -1.79 -13.10
C GLU A 144 15.41 -1.80 -11.62
N ALA A 145 14.33 -1.09 -11.26
CA ALA A 145 13.88 -0.97 -9.88
C ALA A 145 13.45 -2.31 -9.26
N ILE A 146 12.91 -3.23 -10.07
CA ILE A 146 12.43 -4.56 -9.63
C ILE A 146 13.51 -5.64 -9.63
N LYS A 147 14.72 -5.38 -10.13
CA LYS A 147 15.81 -6.38 -10.08
C LYS A 147 16.14 -6.74 -8.63
N LYS A 148 16.26 -8.05 -8.34
CA LYS A 148 16.59 -8.55 -6.99
C LYS A 148 17.99 -8.18 -6.54
N GLU A 149 18.88 -7.86 -7.47
CA GLU A 149 20.23 -7.45 -7.15
C GLU A 149 20.24 -6.18 -6.31
N LYS A 150 20.98 -6.20 -5.23
CA LYS A 150 21.20 -5.00 -4.43
C LYS A 150 21.95 -3.99 -5.30
N HIS A 151 21.36 -2.83 -5.51
CA HIS A 151 22.02 -1.73 -6.21
C HIS A 151 23.16 -1.23 -5.33
N ASP A 152 24.36 -1.71 -5.61
CA ASP A 152 25.56 -1.49 -4.77
C ASP A 152 26.24 -0.13 -5.03
N LYS A 153 25.49 0.92 -5.42
CA LYS A 153 26.05 2.26 -5.67
C LYS A 153 26.92 2.82 -4.54
N ASN A 154 26.80 2.31 -3.33
CA ASN A 154 27.51 2.83 -2.15
C ASN A 154 28.38 1.82 -1.41
N ARG A 155 28.59 0.61 -1.94
CA ARG A 155 29.53 -0.31 -1.32
C ARG A 155 30.94 0.09 -1.68
N LYS A 156 31.65 0.63 -0.69
CA LYS A 156 33.09 0.88 -0.84
C LYS A 156 33.80 -0.46 -0.91
N LYS A 157 34.34 -0.79 -2.10
CA LYS A 157 35.26 -1.93 -2.25
C LYS A 157 36.56 -1.60 -1.56
N LEU A 158 37.22 -2.62 -1.02
CA LEU A 158 38.53 -2.46 -0.41
C LEU A 158 39.56 -3.35 -1.10
N LEU A 159 40.79 -2.84 -1.17
CA LEU A 159 41.97 -3.58 -1.51
C LEU A 159 42.76 -3.86 -0.22
N CYS A 160 43.12 -5.11 0.00
CA CYS A 160 44.18 -5.48 0.93
C CYS A 160 45.51 -5.36 0.16
N VAL A 161 46.34 -4.40 0.53
CA VAL A 161 47.53 -4.00 -0.25
C VAL A 161 48.52 -5.15 -0.32
N GLU A 162 48.88 -5.73 0.83
CA GLU A 162 49.94 -6.78 0.87
C GLU A 162 49.50 -8.10 0.21
N LEU A 163 48.21 -8.40 0.21
CA LEU A 163 47.69 -9.62 -0.43
C LEU A 163 47.24 -9.39 -1.87
N ASN A 164 47.24 -8.14 -2.35
CA ASN A 164 46.67 -7.73 -3.62
C ASN A 164 45.26 -8.31 -3.86
N LYS A 165 44.44 -8.37 -2.79
CA LYS A 165 43.13 -8.99 -2.81
C LYS A 165 42.04 -7.94 -2.63
N THR A 166 41.04 -7.97 -3.48
CA THR A 166 39.88 -7.07 -3.40
C THR A 166 38.73 -7.69 -2.65
N PHE A 167 38.01 -6.87 -1.88
CA PHE A 167 36.82 -7.24 -1.12
C PHE A 167 35.63 -6.38 -1.55
N PRO A 168 34.43 -6.98 -1.73
CA PRO A 168 33.26 -6.28 -2.25
C PRO A 168 32.64 -5.30 -1.24
N SER A 169 33.05 -5.35 0.04
CA SER A 169 32.56 -4.44 1.07
C SER A 169 33.49 -4.43 2.28
N ILE A 170 33.41 -3.35 3.07
CA ILE A 170 34.09 -3.23 4.37
C ILE A 170 33.75 -4.40 5.30
N LYS A 171 32.47 -4.84 5.30
CA LYS A 171 32.03 -5.95 6.13
C LYS A 171 32.76 -7.26 5.77
N ASN A 172 32.86 -7.55 4.48
CA ASN A 172 33.54 -8.77 4.02
C ASN A 172 35.05 -8.72 4.34
N ALA A 173 35.68 -7.56 4.16
CA ALA A 173 37.08 -7.36 4.52
C ALA A 173 37.32 -7.53 6.04
N ALA A 174 36.50 -6.90 6.86
CA ALA A 174 36.57 -7.01 8.32
C ALA A 174 36.38 -8.46 8.81
N GLN A 175 35.40 -9.17 8.26
CA GLN A 175 35.17 -10.58 8.56
C GLN A 175 36.35 -11.47 8.22
N SER A 176 37.05 -11.20 7.11
CA SER A 176 38.18 -12.02 6.66
C SER A 176 39.41 -11.98 7.61
N ILE A 177 39.50 -10.93 8.43
CA ILE A 177 40.57 -10.71 9.38
C ILE A 177 40.08 -10.75 10.85
N GLY A 178 38.84 -11.19 11.08
CA GLY A 178 38.31 -11.35 12.44
C GLY A 178 38.08 -10.05 13.22
N THR A 179 37.82 -8.92 12.51
CA THR A 179 37.60 -7.61 13.15
C THR A 179 36.20 -7.02 12.85
N SER A 180 35.85 -5.94 13.54
CA SER A 180 34.64 -5.21 13.24
C SER A 180 34.81 -4.23 12.09
N SER A 181 33.73 -3.95 11.34
CA SER A 181 33.76 -2.94 10.26
C SER A 181 34.16 -1.55 10.77
N SER A 182 33.74 -1.18 11.98
CA SER A 182 34.09 0.11 12.59
C SER A 182 35.60 0.21 12.89
N ASN A 183 36.19 -0.84 13.43
CA ASN A 183 37.64 -0.88 13.70
C ASN A 183 38.43 -0.77 12.37
N LEU A 184 38.03 -1.53 11.35
CA LEU A 184 38.68 -1.46 10.04
C LEU A 184 38.61 -0.03 9.43
N ILE A 185 37.45 0.64 9.54
CA ILE A 185 37.28 2.03 9.06
C ILE A 185 38.22 3.00 9.77
N ILE A 186 38.34 2.88 11.10
CA ILE A 186 39.21 3.74 11.90
C ILE A 186 40.67 3.57 11.48
N ASN A 187 41.10 2.32 11.32
CA ASN A 187 42.49 2.03 10.91
C ASN A 187 42.78 2.55 9.51
N ILE A 188 41.86 2.37 8.54
CA ILE A 188 42.03 2.93 7.20
C ILE A 188 42.18 4.46 7.25
N LYS A 189 41.30 5.15 8.04
CA LYS A 189 41.36 6.61 8.16
C LYS A 189 42.68 7.12 8.74
N ASN A 190 43.27 6.36 9.65
CA ASN A 190 44.49 6.73 10.33
C ASN A 190 45.77 6.22 9.60
N GLY A 191 45.62 5.51 8.49
CA GLY A 191 46.75 4.89 7.78
C GLY A 191 47.40 3.73 8.56
N TRP A 192 46.69 3.14 9.50
CA TRP A 192 47.23 2.05 10.35
C TRP A 192 46.90 0.69 9.75
N LYS A 193 47.73 -0.29 10.06
CA LYS A 193 47.47 -1.69 9.72
C LYS A 193 46.28 -2.22 10.54
N CYS A 194 45.45 -3.04 9.90
CA CYS A 194 44.39 -3.78 10.55
C CYS A 194 44.50 -5.27 10.17
N GLY A 195 44.57 -6.16 11.15
CA GLY A 195 44.83 -7.57 10.90
C GLY A 195 46.20 -7.85 10.25
N GLY A 196 47.19 -6.96 10.46
CA GLY A 196 48.52 -7.08 9.88
C GLY A 196 48.66 -6.47 8.46
N TYR A 197 47.60 -5.95 7.85
CA TYR A 197 47.56 -5.48 6.47
C TYR A 197 47.16 -4.01 6.39
N HIS A 198 47.59 -3.32 5.29
CA HIS A 198 47.07 -2.03 4.88
C HIS A 198 45.88 -2.20 3.97
N TRP A 199 44.94 -1.25 4.05
CA TRP A 199 43.67 -1.30 3.35
C TRP A 199 43.38 0.00 2.64
N GLU A 200 42.94 -0.08 1.40
CA GLU A 200 42.60 1.09 0.58
C GLU A 200 41.20 0.95 -0.02
N TYR A 201 40.51 2.10 -0.17
CA TYR A 201 39.26 2.14 -0.92
C TYR A 201 39.54 2.13 -2.42
N ILE A 202 38.83 1.25 -3.14
CA ILE A 202 38.86 1.22 -4.60
C ILE A 202 37.61 1.90 -5.14
N LYS A 203 37.81 2.72 -6.20
CA LYS A 203 36.70 3.35 -6.95
C LYS A 203 35.95 2.34 -7.80
#